data_62f924af70ce7f2c42cde48536850809
#
_entry.id   62f924af70ce7f2c42cde48536850809
#
_cell.length_a   1.000
_cell.length_b   1.000
_cell.length_c   1.000
_cell.angle_alpha   90.00
_cell.angle_beta   90.00
_cell.angle_gamma   90.00
#
_symmetry.space_group_name_H-M   'P 1'
#
loop_
_entity.id
_entity.type
_entity.pdbx_description
1 polymer ?
#
loop_
_entity_poly.entity_id
_entity_poly.type
_entity_poly.pdbx_seq_one_letter_code
_entity_poly.pdbx_strand_id
1 'polypeptide(L)'
;GRVTLFPGSPEQVTPGADAVLFLSLISGRNPDLLIGRHVESGMRIRNMGMDVVPTGYLLVGDGPLTTAAYMSHCLPIPSNKPDIAVATAAAGEMLGLHVIFLDAGSGANQSISPSTIHAVREVVSCPIIAGGGIGDAAGIEAAWHAGADLVVVGQAIENRPFQLDWLPHPEAF
;
A
#
# COMPACT_ATOMS: atom_id res chain seq x y z
N GLY A 1 4.01 9.04 -18.22
CA GLY A 1 4.02 8.85 -16.77
C GLY A 1 5.11 7.88 -16.37
N ARG A 2 5.50 7.86 -15.10
CA ARG A 2 6.44 6.87 -14.56
C ARG A 2 5.69 5.58 -14.22
N VAL A 3 6.34 4.45 -14.43
CA VAL A 3 5.81 3.12 -14.10
C VAL A 3 6.50 2.62 -12.83
N THR A 4 5.72 2.38 -11.79
CA THR A 4 6.21 1.81 -10.53
C THR A 4 5.60 0.42 -10.33
N LEU A 5 6.44 -0.59 -10.12
CA LEU A 5 5.97 -1.93 -9.82
C LEU A 5 5.47 -2.04 -8.39
N PHE A 6 4.35 -2.72 -8.23
CA PHE A 6 3.79 -3.14 -6.95
C PHE A 6 3.73 -4.69 -6.94
N PRO A 7 4.86 -5.36 -6.71
CA PRO A 7 4.94 -6.81 -6.85
C PRO A 7 4.40 -7.54 -5.61
N GLY A 8 3.55 -8.52 -5.82
CA GLY A 8 3.12 -9.47 -4.78
C GLY A 8 4.11 -10.63 -4.57
N SER A 9 5.06 -10.81 -5.51
CA SER A 9 6.10 -11.85 -5.42
C SER A 9 7.35 -11.46 -6.22
N PRO A 10 8.52 -12.07 -5.93
CA PRO A 10 9.75 -11.83 -6.69
C PRO A 10 9.63 -12.06 -8.20
N GLU A 11 8.80 -13.02 -8.64
CA GLU A 11 8.60 -13.37 -10.05
C GLU A 11 7.96 -12.24 -10.86
N GLN A 12 7.17 -11.38 -10.20
CA GLN A 12 6.50 -10.24 -10.84
C GLN A 12 7.43 -9.04 -11.11
N VAL A 13 8.65 -9.08 -10.58
CA VAL A 13 9.64 -8.04 -10.86
C VAL A 13 10.19 -8.23 -12.27
N THR A 14 9.89 -7.29 -13.16
CA THR A 14 10.27 -7.32 -14.59
C THR A 14 11.03 -6.06 -14.98
N PRO A 15 11.93 -6.12 -15.98
CA PRO A 15 12.61 -4.94 -16.49
C PRO A 15 11.63 -4.00 -17.22
N GLY A 16 12.01 -2.72 -17.32
CA GLY A 16 11.25 -1.71 -18.07
C GLY A 16 10.36 -0.81 -17.23
N ALA A 17 10.28 -1.03 -15.93
CA ALA A 17 9.69 -0.09 -14.99
C ALA A 17 10.73 0.93 -14.49
N ASP A 18 10.27 2.11 -14.07
CA ASP A 18 11.12 3.17 -13.53
C ASP A 18 11.48 2.90 -12.06
N ALA A 19 10.54 2.33 -11.30
CA ALA A 19 10.71 2.10 -9.88
C ALA A 19 10.01 0.81 -9.41
N VAL A 20 10.34 0.37 -8.19
CA VAL A 20 9.68 -0.73 -7.51
C VAL A 20 9.39 -0.38 -6.06
N LEU A 21 8.17 -0.64 -5.60
CA LEU A 21 7.86 -0.64 -4.17
C LEU A 21 8.47 -1.90 -3.56
N PHE A 22 9.48 -1.71 -2.72
CA PHE A 22 10.19 -2.82 -2.07
C PHE A 22 9.49 -3.10 -0.74
N LEU A 23 8.44 -3.95 -0.82
CA LEU A 23 7.43 -4.10 0.20
C LEU A 23 7.88 -4.99 1.35
N SER A 24 7.93 -4.46 2.56
CA SER A 24 7.98 -5.25 3.80
C SER A 24 6.59 -5.29 4.44
N LEU A 25 5.99 -6.47 4.58
CA LEU A 25 4.68 -6.63 5.22
C LEU A 25 4.82 -6.52 6.75
N ILE A 26 4.92 -5.28 7.24
CA ILE A 26 5.21 -4.98 8.64
C ILE A 26 4.01 -5.17 9.59
N SER A 27 2.78 -5.29 9.07
CA SER A 27 1.63 -5.72 9.87
C SER A 27 1.66 -7.20 10.21
N GLY A 28 2.42 -8.00 9.45
CA GLY A 28 2.65 -9.43 9.71
C GLY A 28 3.82 -9.70 10.63
N ARG A 29 4.04 -11.00 10.89
CA ARG A 29 5.20 -11.51 11.64
C ARG A 29 5.92 -12.63 10.87
N ASN A 30 5.63 -12.75 9.57
CA ASN A 30 6.27 -13.72 8.71
C ASN A 30 7.62 -13.15 8.20
N PRO A 31 8.77 -13.73 8.59
CA PRO A 31 10.08 -13.24 8.18
C PRO A 31 10.29 -13.28 6.67
N ASP A 32 9.67 -14.20 5.94
CA ASP A 32 9.76 -14.25 4.48
C ASP A 32 9.21 -12.98 3.82
N LEU A 33 8.16 -12.41 4.39
CA LEU A 33 7.53 -11.19 3.87
C LEU A 33 8.11 -9.91 4.47
N LEU A 34 8.91 -10.04 5.54
CA LEU A 34 9.66 -8.93 6.13
C LEU A 34 11.00 -8.70 5.44
N ILE A 35 11.72 -9.78 5.06
CA ILE A 35 13.05 -9.70 4.44
C ILE A 35 13.34 -10.85 3.46
N GLY A 36 12.79 -12.05 3.63
CA GLY A 36 13.16 -13.24 2.84
C GLY A 36 13.00 -13.02 1.34
N ARG A 37 11.84 -12.55 0.88
CA ARG A 37 11.57 -12.27 -0.54
C ARG A 37 12.43 -11.14 -1.09
N HIS A 38 12.88 -10.23 -0.25
CA HIS A 38 13.80 -9.16 -0.63
C HIS A 38 15.20 -9.73 -0.96
N VAL A 39 15.66 -10.73 -0.19
CA VAL A 39 16.92 -11.40 -0.46
C VAL A 39 16.88 -12.12 -1.81
N GLU A 40 15.77 -12.78 -2.16
CA GLU A 40 15.61 -13.46 -3.45
C GLU A 40 15.64 -12.51 -4.65
N SER A 41 15.12 -11.30 -4.51
CA SER A 41 14.94 -10.35 -5.61
C SER A 41 15.96 -9.22 -5.64
N GLY A 42 16.61 -8.91 -4.52
CA GLY A 42 17.38 -7.66 -4.35
C GLY A 42 18.50 -7.47 -5.37
N MET A 43 19.32 -8.52 -5.62
CA MET A 43 20.40 -8.42 -6.62
C MET A 43 19.86 -8.28 -8.04
N ARG A 44 18.73 -8.92 -8.35
CA ARG A 44 18.07 -8.77 -9.66
C ARG A 44 17.56 -7.35 -9.87
N ILE A 45 16.87 -6.78 -8.88
CA ILE A 45 16.39 -5.39 -8.91
C ILE A 45 17.55 -4.42 -9.09
N ARG A 46 18.62 -4.58 -8.32
CA ARG A 46 19.83 -3.76 -8.41
C ARG A 46 20.44 -3.77 -9.81
N ASN A 47 20.50 -4.94 -10.44
CA ASN A 47 21.07 -5.10 -11.79
C ASN A 47 20.15 -4.51 -12.89
N MET A 48 18.85 -4.36 -12.63
CA MET A 48 17.91 -3.72 -13.54
C MET A 48 18.01 -2.18 -13.52
N GLY A 49 18.63 -1.59 -12.50
CA GLY A 49 18.80 -0.14 -12.39
C GLY A 49 17.52 0.63 -12.09
N MET A 50 16.49 -0.05 -11.57
CA MET A 50 15.24 0.59 -11.14
C MET A 50 15.46 1.37 -9.83
N ASP A 51 14.71 2.46 -9.66
CA ASP A 51 14.60 3.14 -8.37
C ASP A 51 13.92 2.21 -7.35
N VAL A 52 14.50 2.09 -6.17
CA VAL A 52 13.95 1.25 -5.09
C VAL A 52 13.29 2.14 -4.04
N VAL A 53 12.02 1.87 -3.75
CA VAL A 53 11.25 2.58 -2.72
C VAL A 53 10.98 1.63 -1.55
N PRO A 54 11.78 1.68 -0.47
CA PRO A 54 11.55 0.89 0.74
C PRO A 54 10.19 1.23 1.34
N THR A 55 9.28 0.24 1.39
CA THR A 55 7.88 0.48 1.72
C THR A 55 7.42 -0.41 2.85
N GLY A 56 6.91 0.21 3.92
CA GLY A 56 6.21 -0.47 5.01
C GLY A 56 4.77 -0.75 4.61
N TYR A 57 4.46 -2.00 4.31
CA TYR A 57 3.13 -2.42 3.87
C TYR A 57 2.31 -2.95 5.05
N LEU A 58 1.15 -2.34 5.27
CA LEU A 58 0.22 -2.71 6.34
C LEU A 58 -1.12 -3.14 5.75
N LEU A 59 -1.53 -4.36 6.08
CA LEU A 59 -2.92 -4.79 5.85
C LEU A 59 -3.78 -4.35 7.03
N VAL A 60 -4.89 -3.65 6.74
CA VAL A 60 -5.84 -3.13 7.73
C VAL A 60 -7.26 -3.43 7.27
N GLY A 61 -8.10 -4.03 8.11
CA GLY A 61 -9.51 -4.29 7.78
C GLY A 61 -10.13 -5.38 8.61
N ASP A 62 -11.47 -5.42 8.63
CA ASP A 62 -12.29 -6.41 9.36
C ASP A 62 -13.17 -7.24 8.41
N GLY A 63 -13.01 -7.07 7.10
CA GLY A 63 -13.82 -7.75 6.09
C GLY A 63 -13.48 -9.23 5.90
N PRO A 64 -14.10 -9.88 4.92
CA PRO A 64 -13.70 -11.20 4.47
C PRO A 64 -12.21 -11.23 4.13
N LEU A 65 -11.60 -12.40 4.31
CA LEU A 65 -10.18 -12.58 4.05
C LEU A 65 -9.85 -12.22 2.59
N THR A 66 -9.02 -11.20 2.41
CA THR A 66 -8.57 -10.80 1.07
C THR A 66 -7.49 -11.75 0.55
N THR A 67 -7.23 -11.74 -0.77
CA THR A 67 -6.17 -12.54 -1.37
C THR A 67 -4.81 -12.24 -0.71
N ALA A 68 -4.51 -10.97 -0.46
CA ALA A 68 -3.26 -10.57 0.20
C ALA A 68 -3.14 -11.16 1.60
N ALA A 69 -4.19 -11.10 2.40
CA ALA A 69 -4.21 -11.66 3.75
C ALA A 69 -4.11 -13.19 3.74
N TYR A 70 -4.84 -13.86 2.83
CA TYR A 70 -4.78 -15.32 2.70
C TYR A 70 -3.40 -15.82 2.29
N MET A 71 -2.83 -15.25 1.22
CA MET A 71 -1.53 -15.69 0.68
C MET A 71 -0.36 -15.36 1.60
N SER A 72 -0.45 -14.28 2.36
CA SER A 72 0.58 -13.87 3.31
C SER A 72 0.50 -14.56 4.67
N HIS A 73 -0.62 -15.25 4.95
CA HIS A 73 -0.95 -15.75 6.29
C HIS A 73 -0.92 -14.62 7.36
N CYS A 74 -1.18 -13.38 6.95
CA CYS A 74 -1.20 -12.22 7.82
C CYS A 74 -2.64 -11.84 8.12
N LEU A 75 -3.01 -11.83 9.40
CA LEU A 75 -4.26 -11.22 9.82
C LEU A 75 -4.13 -9.70 9.68
N PRO A 76 -5.07 -9.04 8.97
CA PRO A 76 -5.08 -7.58 8.90
C PRO A 76 -5.20 -6.96 10.31
N ILE A 77 -4.64 -5.78 10.48
CA ILE A 77 -4.88 -4.98 11.69
C ILE A 77 -6.37 -4.62 11.72
N PRO A 78 -7.10 -4.89 12.82
CA PRO A 78 -8.52 -4.57 12.89
C PRO A 78 -8.77 -3.06 12.69
N SER A 79 -9.80 -2.70 11.92
CA SER A 79 -10.10 -1.30 11.61
C SER A 79 -10.47 -0.46 12.85
N ASN A 80 -10.97 -1.12 13.90
CA ASN A 80 -11.27 -0.50 15.18
C ASN A 80 -10.05 -0.40 16.12
N LYS A 81 -8.84 -0.69 15.62
CA LYS A 81 -7.57 -0.63 16.37
C LYS A 81 -6.55 0.25 15.63
N PRO A 82 -6.85 1.53 15.39
CA PRO A 82 -5.94 2.44 14.69
C PRO A 82 -4.61 2.62 15.43
N ASP A 83 -4.60 2.49 16.76
CA ASP A 83 -3.41 2.52 17.59
C ASP A 83 -2.35 1.48 17.18
N ILE A 84 -2.78 0.29 16.77
CA ILE A 84 -1.87 -0.75 16.25
C ILE A 84 -1.27 -0.34 14.91
N ALA A 85 -2.09 0.23 14.01
CA ALA A 85 -1.60 0.72 12.71
C ALA A 85 -0.60 1.87 12.90
N VAL A 86 -0.90 2.82 13.79
CA VAL A 86 -0.02 3.94 14.15
C VAL A 86 1.32 3.43 14.69
N ALA A 87 1.31 2.55 15.68
CA ALA A 87 2.54 2.01 16.27
C ALA A 87 3.37 1.22 15.23
N THR A 88 2.69 0.48 14.34
CA THR A 88 3.36 -0.29 13.28
C THR A 88 3.98 0.63 12.22
N ALA A 89 3.28 1.67 11.81
CA ALA A 89 3.77 2.66 10.85
C ALA A 89 4.98 3.43 11.40
N ALA A 90 4.90 3.88 12.66
CA ALA A 90 6.01 4.55 13.33
C ALA A 90 7.26 3.66 13.41
N ALA A 91 7.08 2.39 13.76
CA ALA A 91 8.19 1.43 13.76
C ALA A 91 8.79 1.24 12.36
N GLY A 92 7.95 1.19 11.32
CA GLY A 92 8.40 1.13 9.91
C GLY A 92 9.26 2.33 9.53
N GLU A 93 8.83 3.55 9.83
CA GLU A 93 9.60 4.77 9.57
C GLU A 93 10.92 4.78 10.35
N MET A 94 10.92 4.41 11.64
CA MET A 94 12.13 4.31 12.45
C MET A 94 13.14 3.26 11.94
N LEU A 95 12.65 2.21 11.26
CA LEU A 95 13.50 1.22 10.59
C LEU A 95 14.03 1.70 9.23
N GLY A 96 13.67 2.91 8.80
CA GLY A 96 14.14 3.51 7.54
C GLY A 96 13.29 3.13 6.33
N LEU A 97 12.05 2.71 6.50
CA LEU A 97 11.11 2.58 5.38
C LEU A 97 10.66 3.98 4.95
N HIS A 98 10.76 4.25 3.65
CA HIS A 98 10.58 5.58 3.09
C HIS A 98 9.13 5.92 2.78
N VAL A 99 8.25 4.93 2.76
CA VAL A 99 6.82 5.06 2.48
C VAL A 99 6.06 4.11 3.38
N ILE A 100 4.90 4.54 3.88
CA ILE A 100 3.92 3.68 4.55
C ILE A 100 2.75 3.43 3.60
N PHE A 101 2.45 2.17 3.31
CA PHE A 101 1.32 1.79 2.50
C PHE A 101 0.25 1.12 3.36
N LEU A 102 -0.88 1.80 3.54
CA LEU A 102 -2.07 1.29 4.21
C LEU A 102 -3.00 0.66 3.17
N ASP A 103 -3.23 -0.64 3.24
CA ASP A 103 -4.03 -1.37 2.26
C ASP A 103 -5.14 -2.20 2.94
N ALA A 104 -6.37 -2.02 2.47
CA ALA A 104 -7.47 -2.89 2.87
C ALA A 104 -7.44 -4.25 2.14
N GLY A 105 -6.58 -4.37 1.12
CA GLY A 105 -6.47 -5.54 0.25
C GLY A 105 -7.33 -5.44 -1.01
N SER A 106 -6.86 -6.07 -2.09
CA SER A 106 -7.61 -6.15 -3.35
C SER A 106 -8.95 -6.86 -3.13
N GLY A 107 -10.02 -6.26 -3.62
CA GLY A 107 -11.38 -6.78 -3.45
C GLY A 107 -12.00 -6.53 -2.08
N ALA A 108 -11.39 -5.71 -1.23
CA ALA A 108 -11.98 -5.33 0.05
C ALA A 108 -13.32 -4.61 -0.15
N ASN A 109 -14.30 -4.95 0.69
CA ASN A 109 -15.62 -4.31 0.66
C ASN A 109 -15.63 -2.89 1.22
N GLN A 110 -14.60 -2.53 1.97
CA GLN A 110 -14.44 -1.23 2.60
C GLN A 110 -12.99 -0.77 2.46
N SER A 111 -12.80 0.50 2.17
CA SER A 111 -11.48 1.14 2.18
C SER A 111 -10.98 1.39 3.60
N ILE A 112 -9.69 1.73 3.72
CA ILE A 112 -9.13 2.20 4.98
C ILE A 112 -9.93 3.41 5.48
N SER A 113 -10.29 3.42 6.75
CA SER A 113 -11.04 4.54 7.31
C SER A 113 -10.20 5.83 7.29
N PRO A 114 -10.79 6.98 6.94
CA PRO A 114 -10.10 8.27 7.01
C PRO A 114 -9.48 8.54 8.38
N SER A 115 -10.13 8.12 9.46
CA SER A 115 -9.62 8.28 10.82
C SER A 115 -8.32 7.49 11.07
N THR A 116 -8.17 6.31 10.47
CA THR A 116 -6.93 5.53 10.56
C THR A 116 -5.80 6.19 9.76
N ILE A 117 -6.08 6.68 8.55
CA ILE A 117 -5.10 7.41 7.73
C ILE A 117 -4.63 8.65 8.48
N HIS A 118 -5.56 9.44 9.01
CA HIS A 118 -5.26 10.64 9.78
C HIS A 118 -4.41 10.34 11.02
N ALA A 119 -4.79 9.32 11.79
CA ALA A 119 -4.03 8.92 12.98
C ALA A 119 -2.59 8.50 12.66
N VAL A 120 -2.37 7.81 11.53
CA VAL A 120 -1.01 7.47 11.06
C VAL A 120 -0.28 8.73 10.61
N ARG A 121 -0.94 9.65 9.88
CA ARG A 121 -0.34 10.90 9.40
C ARG A 121 0.17 11.79 10.53
N GLU A 122 -0.51 11.82 11.67
CA GLU A 122 -0.09 12.59 12.84
C GLU A 122 1.25 12.12 13.44
N VAL A 123 1.69 10.90 13.10
CA VAL A 123 2.87 10.28 13.75
C VAL A 123 4.04 10.09 12.78
N VAL A 124 3.78 9.79 11.49
CA VAL A 124 4.85 9.58 10.50
C VAL A 124 5.03 10.82 9.64
N SER A 125 6.27 11.10 9.23
CA SER A 125 6.63 12.19 8.31
C SER A 125 6.79 11.72 6.86
N CYS A 126 7.03 10.43 6.66
CA CYS A 126 7.17 9.86 5.33
C CYS A 126 5.83 9.82 4.57
N PRO A 127 5.86 9.75 3.22
CA PRO A 127 4.65 9.63 2.41
C PRO A 127 3.78 8.43 2.80
N ILE A 128 2.45 8.64 2.75
CA ILE A 128 1.44 7.61 2.98
C ILE A 128 0.74 7.29 1.67
N ILE A 129 0.71 6.01 1.32
CA ILE A 129 -0.13 5.46 0.27
C ILE A 129 -1.35 4.81 0.91
N ALA A 130 -2.54 5.08 0.38
CA ALA A 130 -3.76 4.39 0.78
C ALA A 130 -4.35 3.61 -0.39
N GLY A 131 -4.74 2.35 -0.16
CA GLY A 131 -5.30 1.48 -1.19
C GLY A 131 -6.29 0.45 -0.66
N GLY A 132 -6.88 -0.31 -1.58
CA GLY A 132 -7.86 -1.34 -1.28
C GLY A 132 -9.27 -0.80 -1.04
N GLY A 133 -10.26 -1.32 -1.75
CA GLY A 133 -11.68 -0.98 -1.56
C GLY A 133 -12.10 0.42 -2.02
N ILE A 134 -11.21 1.22 -2.60
CA ILE A 134 -11.55 2.56 -3.12
C ILE A 134 -12.11 2.40 -4.53
N GLY A 135 -13.38 2.80 -4.72
CA GLY A 135 -14.13 2.57 -5.95
C GLY A 135 -14.68 3.81 -6.65
N ASP A 136 -14.56 5.00 -6.04
CA ASP A 136 -15.11 6.26 -6.54
C ASP A 136 -14.29 7.48 -6.14
N ALA A 137 -14.65 8.64 -6.71
CA ALA A 137 -13.99 9.92 -6.43
C ALA A 137 -14.09 10.32 -4.96
N ALA A 138 -15.23 10.09 -4.33
CA ALA A 138 -15.43 10.45 -2.93
C ALA A 138 -14.49 9.69 -1.99
N GLY A 139 -14.22 8.40 -2.27
CA GLY A 139 -13.26 7.60 -1.52
C GLY A 139 -11.82 8.10 -1.71
N ILE A 140 -11.47 8.53 -2.92
CA ILE A 140 -10.16 9.13 -3.22
C ILE A 140 -9.99 10.43 -2.42
N GLU A 141 -10.97 11.34 -2.53
CA GLU A 141 -10.96 12.63 -1.83
C GLU A 141 -10.90 12.45 -0.31
N ALA A 142 -11.67 11.52 0.24
CA ALA A 142 -11.65 11.21 1.66
C ALA A 142 -10.28 10.73 2.15
N ALA A 143 -9.59 9.89 1.37
CA ALA A 143 -8.24 9.43 1.69
C ALA A 143 -7.22 10.59 1.65
N TRP A 144 -7.29 11.46 0.65
CA TRP A 144 -6.40 12.64 0.55
C TRP A 144 -6.62 13.63 1.69
N HIS A 145 -7.87 13.99 1.97
CA HIS A 145 -8.19 14.89 3.09
C HIS A 145 -7.76 14.32 4.45
N ALA A 146 -7.69 12.99 4.55
CA ALA A 146 -7.19 12.32 5.75
C ALA A 146 -5.65 12.30 5.86
N GLY A 147 -4.92 12.72 4.81
CA GLY A 147 -3.46 12.84 4.83
C GLY A 147 -2.73 11.76 4.02
N ALA A 148 -3.40 11.02 3.13
CA ALA A 148 -2.71 10.19 2.16
C ALA A 148 -2.07 11.06 1.07
N ASP A 149 -0.81 10.79 0.73
CA ASP A 149 -0.09 11.47 -0.36
C ASP A 149 -0.39 10.84 -1.72
N LEU A 150 -0.68 9.54 -1.72
CA LEU A 150 -1.03 8.76 -2.90
C LEU A 150 -2.22 7.85 -2.61
N VAL A 151 -3.10 7.71 -3.60
CA VAL A 151 -4.23 6.78 -3.54
C VAL A 151 -4.13 5.76 -4.66
N VAL A 152 -4.23 4.48 -4.32
CA VAL A 152 -4.21 3.37 -5.27
C VAL A 152 -5.62 2.88 -5.53
N VAL A 153 -6.02 2.94 -6.79
CA VAL A 153 -7.30 2.44 -7.27
C VAL A 153 -7.04 1.31 -8.26
N GLY A 154 -7.32 0.08 -7.87
CA GLY A 154 -7.12 -1.12 -8.71
C GLY A 154 -8.42 -1.59 -9.32
N GLN A 155 -9.22 -2.33 -8.57
CA GLN A 155 -10.39 -3.07 -9.05
C GLN A 155 -11.44 -2.21 -9.78
N ALA A 156 -11.63 -0.95 -9.36
CA ALA A 156 -12.57 -0.06 -10.04
C ALA A 156 -12.11 0.28 -11.47
N ILE A 157 -10.80 0.42 -11.69
CA ILE A 157 -10.20 0.63 -13.02
C ILE A 157 -10.22 -0.66 -13.82
N GLU A 158 -9.89 -1.80 -13.22
CA GLU A 158 -9.92 -3.12 -13.88
C GLU A 158 -11.34 -3.45 -14.38
N ASN A 159 -12.37 -3.15 -13.59
CA ASN A 159 -13.75 -3.36 -13.96
C ASN A 159 -14.27 -2.36 -15.03
N ARG A 160 -13.65 -1.18 -15.16
CA ARG A 160 -14.05 -0.10 -16.07
C ARG A 160 -12.82 0.55 -16.74
N PRO A 161 -12.01 -0.22 -17.50
CA PRO A 161 -10.68 0.23 -17.95
C PRO A 161 -10.70 1.43 -18.89
N PHE A 162 -11.85 1.76 -19.50
CA PHE A 162 -11.99 2.87 -20.45
C PHE A 162 -12.87 4.02 -19.92
N GLN A 163 -13.29 3.97 -18.64
CA GLN A 163 -14.13 4.98 -18.02
C GLN A 163 -13.37 5.57 -16.83
N LEU A 164 -12.51 6.57 -17.12
CA LEU A 164 -11.68 7.23 -16.11
C LEU A 164 -12.15 8.65 -15.77
N ASP A 165 -13.29 9.05 -16.34
CA ASP A 165 -13.93 10.36 -16.15
C ASP A 165 -14.42 10.63 -14.72
N TRP A 166 -14.52 9.60 -13.90
CA TRP A 166 -14.84 9.68 -12.49
C TRP A 166 -13.62 9.95 -11.58
N LEU A 167 -12.41 9.87 -12.12
CA LEU A 167 -11.21 10.21 -11.34
C LEU A 167 -11.16 11.72 -11.11
N PRO A 168 -10.82 12.18 -9.89
CA PRO A 168 -10.66 13.59 -9.61
C PRO A 168 -9.57 14.20 -10.49
N HIS A 169 -9.80 15.41 -10.98
CA HIS A 169 -8.79 16.15 -11.72
C HIS A 169 -7.64 16.58 -10.80
N PRO A 170 -6.36 16.51 -11.25
CA PRO A 170 -5.21 16.91 -10.45
C PRO A 170 -5.24 18.37 -9.93
N GLU A 171 -6.04 19.23 -10.57
CA GLU A 171 -6.20 20.65 -10.21
C GLU A 171 -7.19 20.86 -9.05
N ALA A 172 -7.81 19.81 -8.53
CA ALA A 172 -8.80 19.89 -7.45
C ALA A 172 -8.15 19.92 -6.04
N PHE A 173 -6.80 19.92 -5.95
CA PHE A 173 -6.05 19.82 -4.69
C PHE A 173 -4.87 20.78 -4.61
#